data_e60889c48fc04610fe28d41ee866e0a1
#
_entry.id   e60889c48fc04610fe28d41ee866e0a1
#
_cell.length_a   1.000
_cell.length_b   1.000
_cell.length_c   1.000
_cell.angle_alpha   90.00
_cell.angle_beta   90.00
_cell.angle_gamma   90.00
#
_symmetry.space_group_name_H-M   'P 1'
#
loop_
_entity.id
_entity.type
_entity.pdbx_description
1 polymer ?
#
loop_
_entity_poly.entity_id
_entity_poly.type
_entity_poly.pdbx_seq_one_letter_code
_entity_poly.pdbx_strand_id
1 'polypeptide(L)'
;GAAPPTQVASQVNPNGQMQPTPAPSGAPPVAPAQMEARREQLAAIPEGIAVLSRAGKLSLDLSTEYTRSSANRLVFRGIEIVPGVQIGVIEANEADRDTSAVNIAAKYGLTSRMEVDLRASYIRRNDTITTVQQRDEAVTRTIDLSGDGIGDVEASVRYQINGGERGRPIFIAGLRAKSDTGEGPFDIPRDEFGVATRLATGSGFWGVEPSVSFLYPSDPAVIFGSVSYFAHLPRDINKTEGGARIGEVDPGDAIGMSIGFGFSLNPKFSFSLGYKHSYIRPTSSELNDIVEKSDSLQVGALQFGMSYLLTDRFSLNGNFEFGVTEDAPDMRFVLRLPIAF
;
A
#
# COMPACT_ATOMS: atom_id res chain seq x y z
N GLY A 1 -39.79 45.73 21.55
CA GLY A 1 -39.14 45.79 22.84
C GLY A 1 -37.76 45.14 22.74
N ALA A 2 -36.70 45.95 22.70
CA ALA A 2 -35.32 45.51 22.73
C ALA A 2 -34.91 45.24 24.19
N ALA A 3 -34.27 44.10 24.45
CA ALA A 3 -33.65 43.79 25.73
C ALA A 3 -32.31 44.56 25.87
N PRO A 4 -31.97 45.05 27.10
CA PRO A 4 -30.74 45.81 27.30
C PRO A 4 -29.50 44.92 27.38
N PRO A 5 -28.29 45.43 27.06
CA PRO A 5 -27.05 44.66 27.11
C PRO A 5 -26.60 44.45 28.58
N THR A 6 -26.20 43.23 28.89
CA THR A 6 -25.62 42.81 30.15
C THR A 6 -24.24 43.47 30.35
N GLN A 7 -24.11 44.40 31.29
CA GLN A 7 -22.82 44.95 31.70
C GLN A 7 -22.04 43.93 32.53
N VAL A 8 -20.82 43.61 32.08
CA VAL A 8 -19.84 42.87 32.86
C VAL A 8 -19.24 43.86 33.88
N ALA A 9 -19.57 43.67 35.14
CA ALA A 9 -19.03 44.47 36.25
C ALA A 9 -17.56 44.08 36.49
N SER A 10 -16.64 45.05 36.29
CA SER A 10 -15.25 44.94 36.74
C SER A 10 -15.20 45.07 38.26
N GLN A 11 -14.80 44.03 38.97
CA GLN A 11 -14.54 44.11 40.41
C GLN A 11 -13.18 44.76 40.64
N VAL A 12 -13.18 45.94 41.23
CA VAL A 12 -12.01 46.66 41.70
C VAL A 12 -11.84 46.36 43.20
N ASN A 13 -10.64 45.91 43.59
CA ASN A 13 -10.30 45.67 45.02
C ASN A 13 -10.12 46.98 45.75
N PRO A 14 -10.39 47.07 47.12
CA PRO A 14 -10.33 48.29 47.86
C PRO A 14 -8.98 49.03 47.89
N ASN A 15 -7.91 48.42 47.34
CA ASN A 15 -6.58 49.05 47.29
C ASN A 15 -6.21 49.57 45.90
N GLY A 16 -7.13 49.68 44.93
CA GLY A 16 -6.89 50.32 43.66
C GLY A 16 -5.90 49.57 42.68
N GLN A 17 -5.55 48.31 42.93
CA GLN A 17 -4.72 47.51 42.04
C GLN A 17 -5.58 46.69 41.11
N MET A 18 -5.35 46.83 39.80
CA MET A 18 -5.91 45.96 38.78
C MET A 18 -5.33 44.53 38.95
N GLN A 19 -6.19 43.58 39.29
CA GLN A 19 -5.79 42.16 39.20
C GLN A 19 -5.57 41.80 37.73
N PRO A 20 -4.45 41.11 37.41
CA PRO A 20 -4.28 40.59 36.06
C PRO A 20 -5.39 39.57 35.77
N THR A 21 -6.11 39.79 34.69
CA THR A 21 -7.09 38.83 34.15
C THR A 21 -6.40 37.49 33.99
N PRO A 22 -6.91 36.37 34.55
CA PRO A 22 -6.33 35.06 34.31
C PRO A 22 -6.39 34.80 32.81
N ALA A 23 -5.24 34.43 32.24
CA ALA A 23 -5.16 34.00 30.86
C ALA A 23 -6.18 32.88 30.61
N PRO A 24 -6.83 32.83 29.45
CA PRO A 24 -7.80 31.78 29.16
C PRO A 24 -7.13 30.43 29.39
N SER A 25 -7.64 29.73 30.38
CA SER A 25 -7.23 28.36 30.75
C SER A 25 -7.17 27.51 29.50
N GLY A 26 -6.00 27.00 29.19
CA GLY A 26 -5.79 26.06 28.08
C GLY A 26 -6.83 24.95 28.15
N ALA A 27 -7.29 24.50 27.01
CA ALA A 27 -8.29 23.44 26.91
C ALA A 27 -7.96 22.29 27.88
N PRO A 28 -8.94 21.72 28.58
CA PRO A 28 -8.70 20.69 29.59
C PRO A 28 -7.92 19.54 28.94
N PRO A 29 -6.95 18.94 29.63
CA PRO A 29 -6.19 17.81 29.12
C PRO A 29 -7.17 16.70 28.70
N VAL A 30 -6.99 16.16 27.51
CA VAL A 30 -7.80 15.05 27.01
C VAL A 30 -7.71 13.92 28.03
N ALA A 31 -8.85 13.43 28.51
CA ALA A 31 -8.87 12.36 29.51
C ALA A 31 -8.10 11.13 28.98
N PRO A 32 -7.32 10.44 29.82
CA PRO A 32 -6.54 9.25 29.41
C PRO A 32 -7.35 8.24 28.60
N ALA A 33 -8.59 7.98 29.00
CA ALA A 33 -9.52 7.10 28.30
C ALA A 33 -9.84 7.54 26.84
N GLN A 34 -9.91 8.84 26.58
CA GLN A 34 -10.13 9.36 25.23
C GLN A 34 -8.88 9.23 24.35
N MET A 35 -7.69 9.30 24.94
CA MET A 35 -6.44 9.05 24.20
C MET A 35 -6.25 7.56 23.89
N GLU A 36 -6.64 6.67 24.79
CA GLU A 36 -6.63 5.23 24.56
C GLU A 36 -7.62 4.83 23.47
N ALA A 37 -8.88 5.22 23.57
CA ALA A 37 -9.89 4.97 22.54
C ALA A 37 -9.45 5.48 21.16
N ARG A 38 -8.76 6.61 21.08
CA ARG A 38 -8.23 7.16 19.84
C ARG A 38 -7.07 6.34 19.27
N ARG A 39 -6.20 5.78 20.12
CA ARG A 39 -5.12 4.88 19.69
C ARG A 39 -5.69 3.58 19.12
N GLU A 40 -6.72 3.05 19.72
CA GLU A 40 -7.38 1.82 19.31
C GLU A 40 -8.09 1.96 17.96
N GLN A 41 -8.78 3.08 17.74
CA GLN A 41 -9.39 3.39 16.43
C GLN A 41 -8.35 3.46 15.30
N LEU A 42 -7.13 3.90 15.61
CA LEU A 42 -6.05 4.04 14.64
C LEU A 42 -5.35 2.71 14.34
N ALA A 43 -5.50 1.68 15.17
CA ALA A 43 -4.80 0.41 15.02
C ALA A 43 -5.27 -0.43 13.81
N ALA A 44 -6.54 -0.31 13.41
CA ALA A 44 -7.11 -1.01 12.24
C ALA A 44 -6.91 -0.28 10.91
N ILE A 45 -6.27 0.90 10.91
CA ILE A 45 -6.04 1.68 9.71
C ILE A 45 -4.90 1.04 8.89
N PRO A 46 -5.00 0.98 7.54
CA PRO A 46 -3.95 0.47 6.68
C PRO A 46 -2.61 1.18 6.93
N GLU A 47 -1.51 0.43 6.82
CA GLU A 47 -0.16 0.88 7.18
C GLU A 47 0.26 2.23 6.55
N GLY A 48 0.02 2.41 5.26
CA GLY A 48 0.40 3.62 4.52
C GLY A 48 -0.28 4.91 5.01
N ILE A 49 -1.34 4.79 5.82
CA ILE A 49 -2.16 5.92 6.32
C ILE A 49 -2.00 6.08 7.84
N ALA A 50 -1.45 5.08 8.53
CA ALA A 50 -1.33 5.06 9.99
C ALA A 50 -0.48 6.21 10.55
N VAL A 51 -0.71 6.54 11.82
CA VAL A 51 0.04 7.56 12.58
C VAL A 51 1.53 7.20 12.64
N LEU A 52 2.40 8.21 12.56
CA LEU A 52 3.85 8.05 12.58
C LEU A 52 4.37 7.55 13.93
N SER A 53 5.51 6.87 13.89
CA SER A 53 6.26 6.47 15.09
C SER A 53 6.70 7.70 15.89
N ARG A 54 6.82 7.53 17.22
CA ARG A 54 7.31 8.61 18.10
C ARG A 54 8.79 8.91 17.80
N ALA A 55 9.19 10.16 17.99
CA ALA A 55 10.59 10.58 17.85
C ALA A 55 11.54 9.72 18.67
N GLY A 56 12.64 9.27 18.05
CA GLY A 56 13.66 8.43 18.68
C GLY A 56 13.25 6.97 18.94
N LYS A 57 12.06 6.54 18.47
CA LYS A 57 11.57 5.17 18.63
C LYS A 57 11.77 4.37 17.36
N LEU A 58 12.30 3.16 17.56
CA LEU A 58 12.38 2.12 16.54
C LEU A 58 11.17 1.20 16.70
N SER A 59 10.55 0.81 15.60
CA SER A 59 9.58 -0.29 15.56
C SER A 59 9.95 -1.26 14.44
N LEU A 60 9.78 -2.54 14.70
CA LEU A 60 9.88 -3.61 13.71
C LEU A 60 8.48 -4.10 13.38
N ASP A 61 8.24 -4.36 12.13
CA ASP A 61 6.96 -4.88 11.63
C ASP A 61 7.24 -6.17 10.86
N LEU A 62 6.78 -7.29 11.38
CA LEU A 62 6.82 -8.56 10.70
C LEU A 62 5.45 -8.84 10.11
N SER A 63 5.38 -9.15 8.82
CA SER A 63 4.11 -9.50 8.19
C SER A 63 4.23 -10.69 7.24
N THR A 64 3.14 -11.43 7.12
CA THR A 64 2.96 -12.44 6.07
C THR A 64 1.81 -12.02 5.18
N GLU A 65 1.96 -12.27 3.92
CA GLU A 65 1.01 -11.92 2.88
C GLU A 65 0.70 -13.13 2.01
N TYR A 66 -0.54 -13.27 1.61
CA TYR A 66 -0.99 -14.21 0.61
C TYR A 66 -1.89 -13.50 -0.38
N THR A 67 -1.62 -13.68 -1.67
CA THR A 67 -2.41 -13.11 -2.76
C THR A 67 -2.76 -14.22 -3.74
N ARG A 68 -4.04 -14.33 -4.09
CA ARG A 68 -4.54 -15.17 -5.16
C ARG A 68 -5.12 -14.31 -6.27
N SER A 69 -4.75 -14.66 -7.50
CA SER A 69 -5.31 -14.07 -8.70
C SER A 69 -5.60 -15.17 -9.71
N SER A 70 -6.85 -15.32 -10.09
CA SER A 70 -7.27 -16.16 -11.20
C SER A 70 -7.73 -15.23 -12.33
N ALA A 71 -7.00 -15.24 -13.42
CA ALA A 71 -7.31 -14.43 -14.58
C ALA A 71 -7.69 -15.34 -15.74
N ASN A 72 -8.96 -15.33 -16.12
CA ASN A 72 -9.41 -15.82 -17.43
C ASN A 72 -9.00 -14.80 -18.50
N ARG A 73 -7.70 -14.66 -18.77
CA ARG A 73 -7.20 -13.68 -19.72
C ARG A 73 -6.61 -14.38 -20.92
N LEU A 74 -6.75 -13.71 -22.04
CA LEU A 74 -5.84 -13.83 -23.15
C LEU A 74 -4.43 -13.61 -22.62
N VAL A 75 -3.72 -14.69 -22.28
CA VAL A 75 -2.38 -14.60 -21.71
C VAL A 75 -1.38 -14.47 -22.84
N PHE A 76 -0.55 -13.48 -22.68
CA PHE A 76 0.60 -13.27 -23.51
C PHE A 76 1.54 -14.47 -23.45
N ARG A 77 2.03 -14.93 -24.60
CA ARG A 77 3.32 -15.60 -24.67
C ARG A 77 4.40 -14.60 -24.33
N GLY A 78 4.56 -14.32 -23.06
CA GLY A 78 5.40 -13.24 -22.58
C GLY A 78 5.37 -13.17 -21.06
N ILE A 79 5.97 -12.14 -20.54
CA ILE A 79 6.20 -11.96 -19.12
C ILE A 79 5.17 -10.98 -18.58
N GLU A 80 4.35 -11.38 -17.63
CA GLU A 80 3.71 -10.43 -16.74
C GLU A 80 4.69 -10.10 -15.61
N ILE A 81 5.23 -8.90 -15.63
CA ILE A 81 6.34 -8.47 -14.76
C ILE A 81 5.86 -8.21 -13.34
N VAL A 82 4.74 -7.52 -13.22
CA VAL A 82 3.96 -7.27 -12.00
C VAL A 82 2.50 -7.19 -12.42
N PRO A 83 1.53 -7.27 -11.52
CA PRO A 83 0.15 -7.00 -11.89
C PRO A 83 0.10 -5.71 -12.70
N GLY A 84 -0.19 -5.83 -14.01
CA GLY A 84 -0.29 -4.71 -14.92
C GLY A 84 0.85 -4.43 -15.88
N VAL A 85 1.99 -5.08 -15.76
CA VAL A 85 3.09 -4.91 -16.72
C VAL A 85 3.23 -6.17 -17.54
N GLN A 86 2.77 -6.14 -18.81
CA GLN A 86 2.74 -7.29 -19.73
C GLN A 86 3.60 -7.04 -20.95
N ILE A 87 4.41 -8.03 -21.35
CA ILE A 87 5.25 -7.98 -22.54
C ILE A 87 5.11 -9.30 -23.31
N GLY A 88 4.67 -9.28 -24.59
CA GLY A 88 4.63 -10.44 -25.47
C GLY A 88 3.35 -10.62 -26.33
N VAL A 89 3.19 -11.79 -26.95
CA VAL A 89 2.09 -12.15 -27.88
C VAL A 89 0.94 -12.81 -27.11
N ILE A 90 -0.31 -12.49 -27.50
CA ILE A 90 -1.53 -12.96 -26.83
C ILE A 90 -1.88 -14.40 -27.24
N GLU A 91 -2.05 -15.30 -26.27
CA GLU A 91 -2.75 -16.59 -26.42
C GLU A 91 -3.85 -16.69 -25.37
N ALA A 92 -4.98 -17.34 -25.70
CA ALA A 92 -6.09 -17.52 -24.75
C ALA A 92 -5.72 -18.59 -23.71
N ASN A 93 -5.51 -18.20 -22.46
CA ASN A 93 -5.13 -19.08 -21.38
C ASN A 93 -5.83 -18.70 -20.08
N GLU A 94 -6.03 -19.68 -19.23
CA GLU A 94 -6.40 -19.50 -17.84
C GLU A 94 -5.13 -19.55 -17.01
N ALA A 95 -4.92 -18.55 -16.16
CA ALA A 95 -3.75 -18.48 -15.29
C ALA A 95 -4.17 -18.28 -13.84
N ASP A 96 -3.91 -19.27 -13.02
CA ASP A 96 -4.02 -19.19 -11.56
C ASP A 96 -2.67 -18.85 -10.97
N ARG A 97 -2.63 -17.79 -10.16
CA ARG A 97 -1.42 -17.31 -9.49
C ARG A 97 -1.62 -17.25 -8.00
N ASP A 98 -0.73 -17.93 -7.28
CA ASP A 98 -0.62 -17.88 -5.83
C ASP A 98 0.72 -17.25 -5.44
N THR A 99 0.66 -16.14 -4.69
CA THR A 99 1.84 -15.46 -4.18
C THR A 99 1.80 -15.40 -2.67
N SER A 100 2.86 -15.90 -2.03
CA SER A 100 3.08 -15.77 -0.58
C SER A 100 4.32 -14.93 -0.34
N ALA A 101 4.28 -14.02 0.63
CA ALA A 101 5.43 -13.22 1.01
C ALA A 101 5.55 -13.11 2.52
N VAL A 102 6.80 -13.03 2.99
CA VAL A 102 7.15 -12.63 4.35
C VAL A 102 7.88 -11.30 4.25
N ASN A 103 7.39 -10.29 4.95
CA ASN A 103 7.97 -8.95 4.92
C ASN A 103 8.48 -8.57 6.30
N ILE A 104 9.63 -7.90 6.32
CA ILE A 104 10.21 -7.27 7.49
C ILE A 104 10.37 -5.78 7.18
N ALA A 105 9.82 -4.93 8.04
CA ALA A 105 10.00 -3.50 7.94
C ALA A 105 10.55 -2.93 9.24
N ALA A 106 11.55 -2.04 9.14
CA ALA A 106 12.10 -1.28 10.24
C ALA A 106 11.69 0.18 10.08
N LYS A 107 11.01 0.74 11.09
CA LYS A 107 10.50 2.12 11.10
C LYS A 107 11.18 2.90 12.22
N TYR A 108 11.65 4.09 11.93
CA TYR A 108 12.30 4.95 12.90
C TYR A 108 11.73 6.37 12.85
N GLY A 109 11.22 6.83 13.98
CA GLY A 109 10.78 8.20 14.14
C GLY A 109 11.95 9.16 14.25
N LEU A 110 12.28 9.89 13.19
CA LEU A 110 13.35 10.90 13.19
C LEU A 110 12.98 12.11 14.06
N THR A 111 11.73 12.55 13.94
CA THR A 111 11.18 13.66 14.73
C THR A 111 9.75 13.31 15.15
N SER A 112 9.09 14.20 15.90
CA SER A 112 7.67 14.04 16.25
C SER A 112 6.72 14.08 15.03
N ARG A 113 7.23 14.44 13.84
CA ARG A 113 6.45 14.58 12.60
C ARG A 113 7.09 13.88 11.40
N MET A 114 8.22 13.21 11.57
CA MET A 114 8.94 12.58 10.48
C MET A 114 9.37 11.17 10.84
N GLU A 115 9.07 10.22 9.97
CA GLU A 115 9.42 8.81 10.09
C GLU A 115 10.08 8.35 8.80
N VAL A 116 11.07 7.47 8.93
CA VAL A 116 11.65 6.72 7.82
C VAL A 116 11.39 5.25 8.04
N ASP A 117 11.21 4.50 6.96
CA ASP A 117 11.12 3.05 7.01
C ASP A 117 11.92 2.40 5.88
N LEU A 118 12.35 1.18 6.16
CA LEU A 118 13.01 0.28 5.23
C LEU A 118 12.29 -1.07 5.30
N ARG A 119 11.89 -1.61 4.13
CA ARG A 119 11.20 -2.87 3.99
C ARG A 119 11.95 -3.80 3.06
N ALA A 120 12.03 -5.07 3.44
CA ALA A 120 12.49 -6.16 2.60
C ALA A 120 11.47 -7.31 2.64
N SER A 121 11.34 -8.03 1.53
CA SER A 121 10.43 -9.16 1.40
C SER A 121 11.13 -10.40 0.88
N TYR A 122 10.67 -11.56 1.34
CA TYR A 122 10.95 -12.85 0.71
C TYR A 122 9.64 -13.35 0.10
N ILE A 123 9.68 -13.62 -1.19
CA ILE A 123 8.50 -13.92 -2.01
C ILE A 123 8.60 -15.35 -2.52
N ARG A 124 7.48 -16.05 -2.51
CA ARG A 124 7.27 -17.33 -3.20
C ARG A 124 6.05 -17.22 -4.08
N ARG A 125 6.22 -17.54 -5.35
CA ARG A 125 5.15 -17.53 -6.37
C ARG A 125 4.98 -18.90 -6.97
N ASN A 126 3.71 -19.27 -7.25
CA ASN A 126 3.34 -20.45 -8.00
C ASN A 126 2.25 -20.02 -9.00
N ASP A 127 2.52 -20.21 -10.29
CA ASP A 127 1.58 -19.91 -11.37
C ASP A 127 1.25 -21.23 -12.08
N THR A 128 -0.03 -21.54 -12.23
CA THR A 128 -0.55 -22.65 -13.02
C THR A 128 -1.20 -22.08 -14.27
N ILE A 129 -0.63 -22.34 -15.44
CA ILE A 129 -1.09 -21.79 -16.72
C ILE A 129 -1.69 -22.93 -17.56
N THR A 130 -2.96 -22.80 -17.93
CA THR A 130 -3.66 -23.75 -18.78
C THR A 130 -3.87 -23.15 -20.16
N THR A 131 -3.23 -23.73 -21.17
CA THR A 131 -3.29 -23.28 -22.57
C THR A 131 -4.17 -24.23 -23.40
N VAL A 132 -5.11 -23.67 -24.16
CA VAL A 132 -5.90 -24.42 -25.14
C VAL A 132 -5.32 -24.15 -26.53
N GLN A 133 -4.82 -25.19 -27.23
CA GLN A 133 -4.30 -25.01 -28.56
C GLN A 133 -5.45 -24.78 -29.55
N GLN A 134 -5.45 -23.64 -30.24
CA GLN A 134 -6.48 -23.23 -31.21
C GLN A 134 -6.62 -24.17 -32.43
N ARG A 135 -5.64 -25.05 -32.72
CA ARG A 135 -5.67 -25.99 -33.85
C ARG A 135 -6.28 -27.33 -33.53
N ASP A 136 -6.37 -27.71 -32.28
CA ASP A 136 -6.93 -29.00 -31.86
C ASP A 136 -7.59 -28.76 -30.46
N GLU A 137 -8.88 -28.50 -30.44
CA GLU A 137 -9.63 -28.18 -29.25
C GLU A 137 -9.58 -29.24 -28.12
N ALA A 138 -8.94 -30.38 -28.42
CA ALA A 138 -8.78 -31.51 -27.50
C ALA A 138 -7.47 -31.51 -26.70
N VAL A 139 -6.52 -30.63 -26.97
CA VAL A 139 -5.20 -30.64 -26.30
C VAL A 139 -5.09 -29.44 -25.38
N THR A 140 -5.44 -29.66 -24.11
CA THR A 140 -5.14 -28.74 -23.00
C THR A 140 -3.76 -29.05 -22.46
N ARG A 141 -2.87 -28.05 -22.39
CA ARG A 141 -1.56 -28.16 -21.77
C ARG A 141 -1.52 -27.30 -20.51
N THR A 142 -1.22 -27.92 -19.37
CA THR A 142 -1.00 -27.22 -18.11
C THR A 142 0.50 -27.11 -17.86
N ILE A 143 0.95 -25.92 -17.49
CA ILE A 143 2.34 -25.62 -17.15
C ILE A 143 2.33 -25.02 -15.73
N ASP A 144 3.06 -25.65 -14.82
CA ASP A 144 3.29 -25.15 -13.48
C ASP A 144 4.66 -24.47 -13.42
N LEU A 145 4.68 -23.22 -13.03
CA LEU A 145 5.89 -22.44 -12.82
C LEU A 145 5.96 -21.98 -11.37
N SER A 146 7.14 -22.05 -10.79
CA SER A 146 7.38 -21.54 -9.44
C SER A 146 8.62 -20.64 -9.40
N GLY A 147 8.70 -19.78 -8.40
CA GLY A 147 9.86 -18.96 -8.14
C GLY A 147 9.83 -18.47 -6.71
N ASP A 148 11.00 -18.42 -6.09
CA ASP A 148 11.15 -17.87 -4.74
C ASP A 148 12.48 -17.11 -4.61
N GLY A 149 12.49 -16.11 -3.75
CA GLY A 149 13.66 -15.27 -3.53
C GLY A 149 13.34 -13.96 -2.83
N ILE A 150 14.37 -13.14 -2.71
CA ILE A 150 14.23 -11.79 -2.18
C ILE A 150 13.49 -10.94 -3.21
N GLY A 151 12.50 -10.18 -2.75
CA GLY A 151 11.80 -9.18 -3.55
C GLY A 151 12.52 -7.83 -3.60
N ASP A 152 11.88 -6.86 -4.21
CA ASP A 152 12.39 -5.50 -4.26
C ASP A 152 12.43 -4.87 -2.86
N VAL A 153 13.54 -4.23 -2.50
CA VAL A 153 13.68 -3.48 -1.26
C VAL A 153 13.04 -2.12 -1.43
N GLU A 154 12.32 -1.68 -0.41
CA GLU A 154 11.64 -0.40 -0.40
C GLU A 154 12.13 0.47 0.75
N ALA A 155 12.30 1.75 0.48
CA ALA A 155 12.59 2.76 1.49
C ALA A 155 11.56 3.87 1.41
N SER A 156 11.08 4.38 2.55
CA SER A 156 10.16 5.50 2.55
C SER A 156 10.45 6.54 3.63
N VAL A 157 9.98 7.75 3.36
CA VAL A 157 9.93 8.84 4.32
C VAL A 157 8.50 9.36 4.39
N ARG A 158 7.99 9.56 5.61
CA ARG A 158 6.67 10.12 5.87
C ARG A 158 6.79 11.36 6.75
N TYR A 159 6.02 12.39 6.40
CA TYR A 159 6.02 13.67 7.10
C TYR A 159 4.60 14.12 7.41
N GLN A 160 4.30 14.32 8.68
CA GLN A 160 3.02 14.87 9.14
C GLN A 160 3.01 16.38 8.96
N ILE A 161 2.16 16.86 8.05
CA ILE A 161 2.08 18.27 7.64
C ILE A 161 1.54 19.16 8.77
N ASN A 162 0.50 18.69 9.46
CA ASN A 162 -0.22 19.48 10.48
C ASN A 162 -0.35 18.73 11.81
N GLY A 163 -0.60 19.47 12.90
CA GLY A 163 -0.60 18.94 14.27
C GLY A 163 -1.82 18.10 14.66
N GLY A 164 -2.85 18.01 13.83
CA GLY A 164 -4.08 17.28 14.19
C GLY A 164 -4.88 17.96 15.29
N GLU A 165 -5.10 19.26 15.18
CA GLU A 165 -5.98 20.01 16.09
C GLU A 165 -7.41 19.43 16.12
N ARG A 166 -8.15 19.66 17.22
CA ARG A 166 -9.51 19.11 17.36
C ARG A 166 -10.40 19.45 16.17
N GLY A 167 -11.04 18.41 15.59
CA GLY A 167 -11.97 18.56 14.48
C GLY A 167 -11.34 18.85 13.12
N ARG A 168 -10.00 18.72 13.00
CA ARG A 168 -9.30 18.86 11.73
C ARG A 168 -8.64 17.56 11.31
N PRO A 169 -8.62 17.25 10.01
CA PRO A 169 -7.90 16.10 9.50
C PRO A 169 -6.39 16.27 9.70
N ILE A 170 -5.71 15.17 9.95
CA ILE A 170 -4.26 15.06 9.95
C ILE A 170 -3.83 14.70 8.53
N PHE A 171 -2.94 15.47 7.93
CA PHE A 171 -2.36 15.18 6.62
C PHE A 171 -0.93 14.69 6.77
N ILE A 172 -0.60 13.65 6.03
CA ILE A 172 0.73 13.04 5.99
C ILE A 172 1.17 12.96 4.53
N ALA A 173 2.30 13.60 4.22
CA ALA A 173 2.98 13.42 2.95
C ALA A 173 3.94 12.23 3.05
N GLY A 174 4.01 11.43 1.99
CA GLY A 174 4.90 10.28 1.88
C GLY A 174 5.69 10.31 0.58
N LEU A 175 6.89 9.76 0.62
CA LEU A 175 7.70 9.46 -0.54
C LEU A 175 8.30 8.08 -0.35
N ARG A 176 7.98 7.14 -1.23
CA ARG A 176 8.49 5.77 -1.25
C ARG A 176 9.35 5.57 -2.49
N ALA A 177 10.49 4.92 -2.33
CA ALA A 177 11.33 4.44 -3.40
C ALA A 177 11.37 2.91 -3.35
N LYS A 178 11.18 2.26 -4.49
CA LYS A 178 11.28 0.82 -4.68
C LYS A 178 12.48 0.55 -5.59
N SER A 179 13.37 -0.34 -5.13
CA SER A 179 14.53 -0.79 -5.92
C SER A 179 14.15 -1.93 -6.89
N ASP A 180 15.10 -2.34 -7.70
CA ASP A 180 15.06 -3.53 -8.56
C ASP A 180 15.96 -4.67 -8.00
N THR A 181 16.04 -4.81 -6.67
CA THR A 181 16.91 -5.80 -6.00
C THR A 181 16.41 -7.23 -6.10
N GLY A 182 15.13 -7.44 -6.32
CA GLY A 182 14.57 -8.74 -6.62
C GLY A 182 14.98 -9.22 -8.00
N GLU A 183 14.89 -10.54 -8.25
CA GLU A 183 15.15 -11.06 -9.57
C GLU A 183 14.06 -10.64 -10.55
N GLY A 184 14.43 -9.78 -11.50
CA GLY A 184 13.52 -9.26 -12.50
C GLY A 184 13.15 -10.28 -13.58
N PRO A 185 12.04 -10.08 -14.29
CA PRO A 185 11.56 -11.02 -15.32
C PRO A 185 12.49 -11.17 -16.51
N PHE A 186 13.32 -10.16 -16.77
CA PHE A 186 14.34 -10.19 -17.83
C PHE A 186 15.65 -10.84 -17.37
N ASP A 187 15.81 -11.13 -16.09
CA ASP A 187 17.02 -11.70 -15.50
C ASP A 187 16.86 -13.22 -15.26
N ILE A 188 15.65 -13.75 -15.52
CA ILE A 188 15.33 -15.17 -15.38
C ILE A 188 15.86 -15.98 -16.57
N PRO A 189 16.52 -17.13 -16.33
CA PRO A 189 16.90 -18.04 -17.39
C PRO A 189 15.70 -18.55 -18.19
N ARG A 190 15.88 -18.68 -19.50
CA ARG A 190 14.89 -19.22 -20.42
C ARG A 190 15.39 -20.52 -21.02
N ASP A 191 14.44 -21.38 -21.40
CA ASP A 191 14.73 -22.61 -22.14
C ASP A 191 15.05 -22.31 -23.61
N GLU A 192 15.33 -23.37 -24.38
CA GLU A 192 15.62 -23.30 -25.82
C GLU A 192 14.46 -22.74 -26.66
N PHE A 193 13.25 -22.74 -26.12
CA PHE A 193 12.03 -22.17 -26.74
C PHE A 193 11.74 -20.72 -26.29
N GLY A 194 12.60 -20.13 -25.48
CA GLY A 194 12.40 -18.78 -24.96
C GLY A 194 11.38 -18.68 -23.82
N VAL A 195 10.96 -19.81 -23.23
CA VAL A 195 10.02 -19.84 -22.10
C VAL A 195 10.80 -19.68 -20.79
N ALA A 196 10.31 -18.83 -19.90
CA ALA A 196 10.91 -18.65 -18.58
C ALA A 196 10.88 -19.95 -17.79
N THR A 197 12.00 -20.30 -17.13
CA THR A 197 12.14 -21.55 -16.36
C THR A 197 11.66 -21.42 -14.92
N ARG A 198 11.44 -20.21 -14.45
CA ARG A 198 10.94 -19.86 -13.11
C ARG A 198 10.25 -18.51 -13.12
N LEU A 199 9.63 -18.14 -11.99
CA LEU A 199 8.93 -16.86 -11.83
C LEU A 199 9.84 -15.80 -11.21
N ALA A 200 9.67 -14.55 -11.62
CA ALA A 200 10.35 -13.39 -11.07
C ALA A 200 9.90 -13.11 -9.64
N THR A 201 10.82 -12.67 -8.78
CA THR A 201 10.55 -12.22 -7.41
C THR A 201 10.60 -10.70 -7.28
N GLY A 202 11.18 -9.99 -8.25
CA GLY A 202 11.23 -8.55 -8.36
C GLY A 202 10.57 -8.04 -9.64
N SER A 203 10.36 -6.74 -9.70
CA SER A 203 9.80 -6.09 -10.90
C SER A 203 10.83 -5.87 -12.01
N GLY A 204 12.11 -5.78 -11.64
CA GLY A 204 13.21 -5.42 -12.55
C GLY A 204 13.25 -3.93 -12.90
N PHE A 205 12.48 -3.09 -12.19
CA PHE A 205 12.41 -1.65 -12.40
C PHE A 205 12.45 -0.89 -11.08
N TRP A 206 13.17 0.22 -11.07
CA TRP A 206 13.09 1.22 -10.01
C TRP A 206 11.75 1.96 -10.09
N GLY A 207 11.26 2.40 -8.94
CA GLY A 207 10.05 3.20 -8.88
C GLY A 207 10.04 4.18 -7.72
N VAL A 208 9.32 5.28 -7.89
CA VAL A 208 9.18 6.33 -6.86
C VAL A 208 7.70 6.68 -6.72
N GLU A 209 7.21 6.78 -5.49
CA GLU A 209 5.81 7.04 -5.18
C GLU A 209 5.65 8.18 -4.18
N PRO A 210 5.43 9.42 -4.62
CA PRO A 210 4.85 10.45 -3.79
C PRO A 210 3.40 10.12 -3.42
N SER A 211 3.02 10.45 -2.19
CA SER A 211 1.66 10.23 -1.68
C SER A 211 1.23 11.30 -0.68
N VAL A 212 -0.07 11.47 -0.56
CA VAL A 212 -0.69 12.25 0.51
C VAL A 212 -1.81 11.41 1.10
N SER A 213 -1.80 11.26 2.41
CA SER A 213 -2.87 10.60 3.15
C SER A 213 -3.48 11.54 4.18
N PHE A 214 -4.72 11.27 4.56
CA PHE A 214 -5.40 11.99 5.62
C PHE A 214 -6.07 11.04 6.61
N LEU A 215 -6.15 11.50 7.86
CA LEU A 215 -6.87 10.88 8.95
C LEU A 215 -7.79 11.93 9.55
N TYR A 216 -9.09 11.67 9.57
CA TYR A 216 -10.09 12.54 10.19
C TYR A 216 -10.76 11.80 11.34
N PRO A 217 -10.29 12.03 12.58
CA PRO A 217 -10.93 11.49 13.77
C PRO A 217 -12.31 12.11 13.95
N SER A 218 -13.34 11.30 13.86
CA SER A 218 -14.74 11.61 14.13
C SER A 218 -15.24 10.60 15.16
N ASP A 219 -16.15 11.00 16.04
CA ASP A 219 -16.75 10.09 17.01
C ASP A 219 -18.05 9.51 16.41
N PRO A 220 -18.20 8.17 16.31
CA PRO A 220 -17.36 7.08 16.85
C PRO A 220 -16.35 6.51 15.87
N ALA A 221 -16.12 7.11 14.72
CA ALA A 221 -15.28 6.56 13.64
C ALA A 221 -14.06 7.43 13.34
N VAL A 222 -13.05 6.82 12.70
CA VAL A 222 -11.97 7.56 12.04
C VAL A 222 -12.13 7.36 10.52
N ILE A 223 -12.27 8.47 9.80
CA ILE A 223 -12.28 8.44 8.32
C ILE A 223 -10.84 8.62 7.85
N PHE A 224 -10.43 7.84 6.86
CA PHE A 224 -9.10 7.90 6.31
C PHE A 224 -9.13 7.81 4.78
N GLY A 225 -8.07 8.27 4.15
CA GLY A 225 -7.89 8.12 2.72
C GLY A 225 -6.49 8.52 2.26
N SER A 226 -6.16 8.17 1.03
CA SER A 226 -4.89 8.51 0.41
C SER A 226 -5.02 8.68 -1.09
N VAL A 227 -4.08 9.43 -1.66
CA VAL A 227 -3.81 9.53 -3.08
C VAL A 227 -2.31 9.35 -3.28
N SER A 228 -1.91 8.56 -4.28
CA SER A 228 -0.52 8.33 -4.62
C SER A 228 -0.32 8.32 -6.13
N TYR A 229 0.90 8.59 -6.54
CA TYR A 229 1.35 8.46 -7.92
C TYR A 229 2.64 7.64 -7.93
N PHE A 230 2.59 6.43 -8.51
CA PHE A 230 3.75 5.57 -8.61
C PHE A 230 4.35 5.71 -10.00
N ALA A 231 5.52 6.32 -10.07
CA ALA A 231 6.31 6.46 -11.29
C ALA A 231 7.34 5.33 -11.37
N HIS A 232 7.30 4.56 -12.45
CA HIS A 232 8.35 3.63 -12.79
C HIS A 232 9.46 4.34 -13.56
N LEU A 233 10.69 3.88 -13.39
CA LEU A 233 11.81 4.34 -14.20
C LEU A 233 12.00 3.37 -15.37
N PRO A 234 12.00 3.86 -16.64
CA PRO A 234 12.21 3.02 -17.80
C PRO A 234 13.61 2.40 -17.76
N ARG A 235 13.77 1.24 -18.42
CA ARG A 235 15.01 0.49 -18.46
C ARG A 235 15.27 -0.03 -19.87
N ASP A 236 16.50 0.17 -20.37
CA ASP A 236 17.02 -0.51 -21.55
C ASP A 236 17.36 -1.96 -21.21
N ILE A 237 16.60 -2.90 -21.74
CA ILE A 237 16.81 -4.33 -21.53
C ILE A 237 17.91 -4.86 -22.44
N ASN A 238 17.89 -4.51 -23.71
CA ASN A 238 18.89 -4.88 -24.74
C ASN A 238 19.17 -6.40 -24.80
N LYS A 239 18.12 -7.21 -24.71
CA LYS A 239 18.19 -8.68 -24.79
C LYS A 239 17.41 -9.17 -26.02
N THR A 240 17.85 -10.30 -26.58
CA THR A 240 17.09 -11.01 -27.61
C THR A 240 16.50 -12.27 -26.99
N GLU A 241 15.18 -12.36 -26.98
CA GLU A 241 14.44 -13.47 -26.40
C GLU A 241 13.37 -13.97 -27.37
N GLY A 242 13.27 -15.28 -27.58
CA GLY A 242 12.28 -15.85 -28.49
C GLY A 242 12.39 -15.35 -29.94
N GLY A 243 13.57 -14.88 -30.37
CA GLY A 243 13.79 -14.31 -31.70
C GLY A 243 13.41 -12.83 -31.85
N ALA A 244 12.92 -12.19 -30.80
CA ALA A 244 12.63 -10.74 -30.76
C ALA A 244 13.69 -10.01 -29.92
N ARG A 245 14.18 -8.86 -30.43
CA ARG A 245 15.01 -7.94 -29.65
C ARG A 245 14.11 -7.09 -28.78
N ILE A 246 14.35 -7.11 -27.47
CA ILE A 246 13.70 -6.25 -26.49
C ILE A 246 14.63 -5.04 -26.25
N GLY A 247 14.19 -3.85 -26.58
CA GLY A 247 14.88 -2.60 -26.35
C GLY A 247 14.49 -1.96 -25.01
N GLU A 248 14.06 -0.70 -25.02
CA GLU A 248 13.57 0.00 -23.85
C GLU A 248 12.19 -0.52 -23.45
N VAL A 249 12.02 -0.69 -22.13
CA VAL A 249 10.72 -0.97 -21.50
C VAL A 249 10.41 0.13 -20.50
N ASP A 250 9.26 0.78 -20.68
CA ASP A 250 8.72 1.82 -19.82
C ASP A 250 7.40 1.32 -19.20
N PRO A 251 7.44 0.76 -17.97
CA PRO A 251 6.24 0.30 -17.31
C PRO A 251 5.29 1.46 -17.03
N GLY A 252 4.01 1.25 -17.23
CA GLY A 252 3.00 2.28 -17.00
C GLY A 252 3.02 2.78 -15.56
N ASP A 253 2.96 4.10 -15.39
CA ASP A 253 2.77 4.72 -14.07
C ASP A 253 1.40 4.40 -13.51
N ALA A 254 1.28 4.41 -12.17
CA ALA A 254 0.01 4.15 -11.50
C ALA A 254 -0.46 5.33 -10.65
N ILE A 255 -1.75 5.63 -10.72
CA ILE A 255 -2.43 6.55 -9.81
C ILE A 255 -3.26 5.72 -8.84
N GLY A 256 -2.93 5.80 -7.56
CA GLY A 256 -3.63 5.11 -6.49
C GLY A 256 -4.51 6.05 -5.68
N MET A 257 -5.67 5.57 -5.25
CA MET A 257 -6.53 6.25 -4.29
C MET A 257 -7.15 5.25 -3.33
N SER A 258 -7.39 5.68 -2.09
CA SER A 258 -8.13 4.90 -1.12
C SER A 258 -8.99 5.78 -0.24
N ILE A 259 -10.09 5.22 0.25
CA ILE A 259 -10.95 5.84 1.25
C ILE A 259 -11.55 4.75 2.14
N GLY A 260 -11.74 5.06 3.41
CA GLY A 260 -12.32 4.12 4.36
C GLY A 260 -12.63 4.75 5.70
N PHE A 261 -13.13 3.92 6.59
CA PHE A 261 -13.39 4.29 7.97
C PHE A 261 -13.03 3.14 8.92
N GLY A 262 -12.62 3.51 10.13
CA GLY A 262 -12.29 2.58 11.19
C GLY A 262 -13.12 2.81 12.45
N PHE A 263 -13.46 1.73 13.15
CA PHE A 263 -14.18 1.73 14.40
C PHE A 263 -13.45 0.93 15.46
N SER A 264 -13.50 1.38 16.71
CA SER A 264 -13.15 0.58 17.86
C SER A 264 -14.43 -0.01 18.47
N LEU A 265 -14.54 -1.34 18.52
CA LEU A 265 -15.67 -2.01 19.16
C LEU A 265 -15.49 -2.10 20.68
N ASN A 266 -14.26 -2.23 21.12
CA ASN A 266 -13.86 -2.25 22.52
C ASN A 266 -12.36 -1.93 22.62
N PRO A 267 -11.80 -1.76 23.84
CA PRO A 267 -10.38 -1.41 24.03
C PRO A 267 -9.36 -2.35 23.42
N LYS A 268 -9.74 -3.54 22.99
CA LYS A 268 -8.82 -4.53 22.41
C LYS A 268 -9.09 -4.83 20.95
N PHE A 269 -10.25 -4.46 20.43
CA PHE A 269 -10.62 -4.84 19.08
C PHE A 269 -11.15 -3.65 18.27
N SER A 270 -10.55 -3.44 17.12
CA SER A 270 -10.98 -2.46 16.13
C SER A 270 -11.06 -3.09 14.73
N PHE A 271 -11.88 -2.52 13.88
CA PHE A 271 -11.99 -2.92 12.48
C PHE A 271 -12.05 -1.69 11.57
N SER A 272 -11.78 -1.91 10.31
CA SER A 272 -11.91 -0.89 9.26
C SER A 272 -12.54 -1.48 8.01
N LEU A 273 -13.24 -0.63 7.27
CA LEU A 273 -13.76 -0.91 5.94
C LEU A 273 -13.29 0.20 5.01
N GLY A 274 -12.92 -0.17 3.80
CA GLY A 274 -12.46 0.79 2.81
C GLY A 274 -12.56 0.25 1.39
N TYR A 275 -12.25 1.13 0.48
CA TYR A 275 -12.08 0.85 -0.93
C TYR A 275 -10.77 1.46 -1.40
N LYS A 276 -10.02 0.70 -2.20
CA LYS A 276 -8.86 1.22 -2.92
C LYS A 276 -9.04 1.02 -4.42
N HIS A 277 -8.45 1.91 -5.18
CA HIS A 277 -8.44 1.86 -6.63
C HIS A 277 -7.10 2.32 -7.16
N SER A 278 -6.56 1.61 -8.15
CA SER A 278 -5.36 2.00 -8.87
C SER A 278 -5.64 1.97 -10.35
N TYR A 279 -5.39 3.08 -11.03
CA TYR A 279 -5.34 3.17 -12.48
C TYR A 279 -3.90 3.05 -12.92
N ILE A 280 -3.59 2.03 -13.72
CA ILE A 280 -2.24 1.78 -14.25
C ILE A 280 -2.25 2.11 -15.73
N ARG A 281 -1.35 2.99 -16.13
CA ARG A 281 -1.19 3.43 -17.53
C ARG A 281 -0.60 2.31 -18.38
N PRO A 282 -0.80 2.34 -19.72
CA PRO A 282 -0.17 1.39 -20.62
C PRO A 282 1.35 1.34 -20.45
N THR A 283 1.89 0.13 -20.43
CA THR A 283 3.32 -0.13 -20.56
C THR A 283 3.73 0.05 -22.01
N SER A 284 4.85 0.71 -22.25
CA SER A 284 5.48 0.86 -23.57
C SER A 284 6.70 -0.05 -23.66
N SER A 285 6.79 -0.86 -24.69
CA SER A 285 7.89 -1.82 -24.89
C SER A 285 8.39 -1.75 -26.34
N GLU A 286 9.70 -1.59 -26.50
CA GLU A 286 10.35 -1.66 -27.82
C GLU A 286 10.68 -3.10 -28.16
N LEU A 287 10.02 -3.64 -29.20
CA LEU A 287 10.23 -4.98 -29.74
C LEU A 287 10.64 -4.88 -31.20
N ASN A 288 11.87 -5.35 -31.53
CA ASN A 288 12.44 -5.26 -32.89
C ASN A 288 12.39 -3.83 -33.48
N ASP A 289 12.77 -2.83 -32.66
CA ASP A 289 12.74 -1.39 -33.02
C ASP A 289 11.32 -0.81 -33.26
N ILE A 290 10.27 -1.56 -32.87
CA ILE A 290 8.86 -1.11 -32.91
C ILE A 290 8.35 -0.94 -31.48
N VAL A 291 7.77 0.21 -31.18
CA VAL A 291 7.18 0.48 -29.87
C VAL A 291 5.75 -0.03 -29.82
N GLU A 292 5.50 -0.99 -28.95
CA GLU A 292 4.18 -1.53 -28.64
C GLU A 292 3.69 -1.05 -27.27
N LYS A 293 2.37 -0.93 -27.11
CA LYS A 293 1.75 -0.51 -25.85
C LYS A 293 0.71 -1.53 -25.40
N SER A 294 0.74 -1.85 -24.11
CA SER A 294 -0.30 -2.66 -23.48
C SER A 294 -1.59 -1.84 -23.27
N ASP A 295 -2.65 -2.51 -22.80
CA ASP A 295 -3.84 -1.82 -22.29
C ASP A 295 -3.56 -1.19 -20.93
N SER A 296 -4.41 -0.23 -20.53
CA SER A 296 -4.43 0.29 -19.16
C SER A 296 -5.21 -0.66 -18.26
N LEU A 297 -4.88 -0.68 -16.96
CA LEU A 297 -5.53 -1.55 -16.00
C LEU A 297 -6.23 -0.76 -14.90
N GLN A 298 -7.34 -1.33 -14.41
CA GLN A 298 -8.16 -0.80 -13.33
C GLN A 298 -8.20 -1.82 -12.19
N VAL A 299 -7.44 -1.58 -11.14
CA VAL A 299 -7.33 -2.48 -9.99
C VAL A 299 -8.11 -1.91 -8.81
N GLY A 300 -9.34 -2.36 -8.63
CA GLY A 300 -10.22 -1.95 -7.53
C GLY A 300 -10.45 -3.07 -6.53
N ALA A 301 -10.36 -2.79 -5.22
CA ALA A 301 -10.59 -3.76 -4.17
C ALA A 301 -11.30 -3.16 -2.95
N LEU A 302 -12.20 -3.95 -2.36
CA LEU A 302 -12.73 -3.70 -1.04
C LEU A 302 -11.72 -4.15 0.00
N GLN A 303 -11.51 -3.33 1.04
CA GLN A 303 -10.59 -3.60 2.13
C GLN A 303 -11.35 -3.81 3.44
N PHE A 304 -11.00 -4.85 4.16
CA PHE A 304 -11.49 -5.12 5.51
C PHE A 304 -10.31 -5.32 6.44
N GLY A 305 -10.12 -4.41 7.37
CA GLY A 305 -9.05 -4.45 8.37
C GLY A 305 -9.57 -4.85 9.75
N MET A 306 -8.77 -5.61 10.48
CA MET A 306 -9.01 -5.96 11.89
C MET A 306 -7.72 -5.75 12.67
N SER A 307 -7.85 -5.26 13.90
CA SER A 307 -6.75 -5.18 14.84
C SER A 307 -7.18 -5.72 16.20
N TYR A 308 -6.37 -6.59 16.76
CA TYR A 308 -6.57 -7.14 18.09
C TYR A 308 -5.34 -6.88 18.97
N LEU A 309 -5.54 -6.17 20.07
CA LEU A 309 -4.51 -5.90 21.06
C LEU A 309 -4.31 -7.12 21.96
N LEU A 310 -3.21 -7.86 21.72
CA LEU A 310 -2.85 -9.05 22.51
C LEU A 310 -2.34 -8.65 23.90
N THR A 311 -1.46 -7.66 23.93
CA THR A 311 -0.90 -7.05 25.15
C THR A 311 -0.66 -5.56 24.88
N ASP A 312 -0.31 -4.79 25.90
CA ASP A 312 0.00 -3.35 25.74
C ASP A 312 1.16 -3.05 24.74
N ARG A 313 1.92 -4.09 24.34
CA ARG A 313 3.07 -3.98 23.44
C ARG A 313 2.88 -4.68 22.10
N PHE A 314 1.93 -5.59 21.99
CA PHE A 314 1.74 -6.43 20.81
C PHE A 314 0.30 -6.35 20.33
N SER A 315 0.12 -6.03 19.09
CA SER A 315 -1.16 -6.14 18.38
C SER A 315 -1.03 -7.08 17.19
N LEU A 316 -2.11 -7.75 16.86
CA LEU A 316 -2.22 -8.56 15.65
C LEU A 316 -3.16 -7.84 14.70
N ASN A 317 -2.66 -7.50 13.52
CA ASN A 317 -3.41 -6.77 12.52
C ASN A 317 -3.63 -7.64 11.28
N GLY A 318 -4.88 -7.91 10.95
CA GLY A 318 -5.29 -8.60 9.74
C GLY A 318 -5.88 -7.62 8.74
N ASN A 319 -5.51 -7.75 7.47
CA ASN A 319 -6.11 -7.00 6.37
C ASN A 319 -6.52 -7.98 5.27
N PHE A 320 -7.78 -7.92 4.86
CA PHE A 320 -8.34 -8.67 3.74
C PHE A 320 -8.71 -7.70 2.65
N GLU A 321 -8.35 -8.03 1.42
CA GLU A 321 -8.73 -7.29 0.24
C GLU A 321 -9.42 -8.25 -0.74
N PHE A 322 -10.52 -7.80 -1.31
CA PHE A 322 -11.30 -8.54 -2.29
C PHE A 322 -11.41 -7.71 -3.56
N GLY A 323 -10.92 -8.24 -4.67
CA GLY A 323 -11.00 -7.60 -5.97
C GLY A 323 -12.45 -7.41 -6.42
N VAL A 324 -12.74 -6.24 -6.97
CA VAL A 324 -14.08 -5.90 -7.51
C VAL A 324 -14.03 -5.43 -8.96
N THR A 325 -12.84 -5.34 -9.52
CA THR A 325 -12.61 -5.06 -10.94
C THR A 325 -11.94 -6.27 -11.60
N GLU A 326 -12.05 -6.37 -12.91
CA GLU A 326 -11.51 -7.49 -13.69
C GLU A 326 -9.98 -7.63 -13.55
N ASP A 327 -9.27 -6.49 -13.38
CA ASP A 327 -7.82 -6.46 -13.27
C ASP A 327 -7.31 -6.68 -11.84
N ALA A 328 -8.19 -6.73 -10.85
CA ALA A 328 -7.80 -6.92 -9.46
C ALA A 328 -7.53 -8.39 -9.13
N PRO A 329 -6.57 -8.70 -8.24
CA PRO A 329 -6.49 -10.02 -7.63
C PRO A 329 -7.80 -10.39 -6.95
N ASP A 330 -8.18 -11.67 -6.98
CA ASP A 330 -9.41 -12.15 -6.34
C ASP A 330 -9.42 -11.83 -4.85
N MET A 331 -8.29 -12.12 -4.20
CA MET A 331 -8.12 -11.80 -2.79
C MET A 331 -6.65 -11.57 -2.42
N ARG A 332 -6.45 -10.74 -1.40
CA ARG A 332 -5.17 -10.57 -0.70
C ARG A 332 -5.42 -10.57 0.80
N PHE A 333 -4.60 -11.30 1.51
CA PHE A 333 -4.60 -11.35 2.97
C PHE A 333 -3.25 -10.95 3.49
N VAL A 334 -3.20 -10.05 4.49
CA VAL A 334 -1.97 -9.62 5.17
C VAL A 334 -2.19 -9.77 6.67
N LEU A 335 -1.30 -10.50 7.33
CA LEU A 335 -1.25 -10.59 8.79
C LEU A 335 0.04 -9.92 9.28
N ARG A 336 -0.08 -8.96 10.20
CA ARG A 336 1.02 -8.12 10.68
C ARG A 336 1.15 -8.19 12.20
N LEU A 337 2.39 -8.22 12.66
CA LEU A 337 2.79 -8.16 14.06
C LEU A 337 3.77 -6.98 14.25
N PRO A 338 3.29 -5.77 14.55
CA PRO A 338 4.15 -4.64 14.90
C PRO A 338 4.73 -4.81 16.29
N ILE A 339 6.03 -4.55 16.44
CA ILE A 339 6.81 -4.64 17.67
C ILE A 339 7.45 -3.27 17.92
N ALA A 340 7.05 -2.57 18.98
CA ALA A 340 7.62 -1.27 19.35
C ALA A 340 8.66 -1.40 20.46
N PHE A 341 9.78 -0.64 20.33
CA PHE A 341 10.89 -0.62 21.29
C PHE A 341 11.04 0.75 21.97
#